data_db05674cdfbc8ff96e00d6c9e692a952
#
_entry.id   db05674cdfbc8ff96e00d6c9e692a952
#
_cell.length_a   1.000
_cell.length_b   1.000
_cell.length_c   1.000
_cell.angle_alpha   90.00
_cell.angle_beta   90.00
_cell.angle_gamma   90.00
#
_symmetry.space_group_name_H-M   'P 1'
#
loop_
_entity.id
_entity.type
_entity.pdbx_description
1 polymer ?
#
loop_
_entity_poly.entity_id
_entity_poly.type
_entity_poly.pdbx_seq_one_letter_code
_entity_poly.pdbx_strand_id
1 'polypeptide(L)'
;MFRKKAENNDKKQDTQPDTPPLKHPKPHILLMDVEKETADYLRNQGFDIAEGSFGKPYKAPRKSQPVFVNGYISEHHTEKEIIIIELAPDTVLEEPKGDPVVLNDGNVLRAEAHTGIIDPRPIIMRRLQSDFNKIYQHGGIFIVFAYEKNTVTGSREELWRPGIVSTWSFLPELEAPAFRADAEHGKEITVEASNGALTQFLQRYIPEAEYICTLDTGDPWLTKRWIPLARNKYDQTVAGVIIPAEEKAGLIFIFPKLNNQSIFLGEFLADYLPAIVPQLFPHIEGGKWVTRHEYELKSILSLQNQITQIRQDSEARIKDLEDTIQSARTSHQYLYDLITESGNALVKAVKSALAALGFSNVVDMDEELQKSGESEPKREDLQIQDKSPLILVEIKGISNTPKDSSAIQVSKYLAPRMKSLNRVDIRGLAIVNHQRHIPALDRLQNPFNDDVLESALHGDYGLMTTWDLHRLLRNYQNLGWSHSQIRDIFYQNGFIEAIPKHYKYVGYIEHHWPKANAIGVRIETGELRLGDTVAYDFPVEFEEQIVKSLQIDREPVEIAVDGQLAGILIAVGDQTIKKGIKIYRVERD
;
A
#
# COMPACT_ATOMS: atom_id res chain seq x y z
N MET A 1 -67.98 -22.77 -6.77
CA MET A 1 -67.43 -22.61 -5.40
C MET A 1 -65.92 -22.55 -5.47
N PHE A 2 -65.33 -21.39 -5.71
CA PHE A 2 -63.89 -21.17 -5.81
C PHE A 2 -63.48 -20.20 -4.72
N ARG A 3 -62.70 -20.67 -3.73
CA ARG A 3 -62.05 -19.85 -2.72
C ARG A 3 -60.77 -19.23 -3.33
N LYS A 4 -60.70 -17.91 -3.45
CA LYS A 4 -59.51 -17.15 -3.71
C LYS A 4 -58.61 -17.16 -2.45
N LYS A 5 -57.34 -17.61 -2.61
CA LYS A 5 -56.26 -17.37 -1.68
C LYS A 5 -55.83 -15.90 -1.83
N ALA A 6 -55.78 -15.18 -0.72
CA ALA A 6 -55.18 -13.86 -0.63
C ALA A 6 -53.66 -14.02 -0.55
N GLU A 7 -52.96 -13.44 -1.48
CA GLU A 7 -51.51 -13.21 -1.38
C GLU A 7 -51.26 -11.98 -0.53
N ASN A 8 -50.59 -12.21 0.59
CA ASN A 8 -50.00 -11.13 1.41
C ASN A 8 -48.76 -10.61 0.68
N ASN A 9 -48.86 -9.40 0.14
CA ASN A 9 -47.71 -8.60 -0.30
C ASN A 9 -47.15 -7.86 0.91
N ASP A 10 -46.17 -8.44 1.57
CA ASP A 10 -45.31 -7.71 2.48
C ASP A 10 -44.43 -6.78 1.65
N LYS A 11 -44.84 -5.51 1.58
CA LYS A 11 -43.97 -4.42 1.14
C LYS A 11 -42.84 -4.30 2.15
N LYS A 12 -41.63 -4.77 1.79
CA LYS A 12 -40.40 -4.32 2.39
C LYS A 12 -40.33 -2.80 2.17
N GLN A 13 -40.51 -2.04 3.22
CA GLN A 13 -40.08 -0.65 3.26
C GLN A 13 -38.55 -0.66 3.18
N ASP A 14 -38.03 -0.20 2.03
CA ASP A 14 -36.65 0.24 1.93
C ASP A 14 -36.46 1.42 2.90
N THR A 15 -35.93 1.13 4.08
CA THR A 15 -35.39 2.17 4.95
C THR A 15 -34.14 2.71 4.27
N GLN A 16 -34.29 3.85 3.58
CA GLN A 16 -33.15 4.70 3.26
C GLN A 16 -32.43 4.99 4.59
N PRO A 17 -31.07 4.92 4.62
CA PRO A 17 -30.33 5.35 5.78
C PRO A 17 -30.68 6.80 6.08
N ASP A 18 -31.07 7.11 7.32
CA ASP A 18 -31.34 8.45 7.81
C ASP A 18 -30.12 9.32 7.53
N THR A 19 -30.19 10.09 6.45
CA THR A 19 -29.18 11.10 6.15
C THR A 19 -29.34 12.20 7.20
N PRO A 20 -28.30 12.53 7.97
CA PRO A 20 -28.42 13.57 8.97
C PRO A 20 -28.87 14.88 8.31
N PRO A 21 -29.69 15.71 8.98
CA PRO A 21 -30.19 16.94 8.42
C PRO A 21 -29.03 17.84 8.03
N LEU A 22 -29.08 18.40 6.81
CA LEU A 22 -28.06 19.30 6.30
C LEU A 22 -27.92 20.51 7.23
N LYS A 23 -26.73 20.71 7.76
CA LYS A 23 -26.39 21.88 8.57
C LYS A 23 -26.32 23.15 7.72
N HIS A 24 -25.88 22.99 6.48
CA HIS A 24 -25.69 24.01 5.49
C HIS A 24 -26.46 23.65 4.19
N PRO A 25 -27.78 23.86 4.13
CA PRO A 25 -28.57 23.50 2.95
C PRO A 25 -28.26 24.38 1.72
N LYS A 26 -27.56 25.47 1.93
CA LYS A 26 -26.97 26.36 0.89
C LYS A 26 -25.58 26.79 1.33
N PRO A 27 -24.66 27.02 0.38
CA PRO A 27 -24.76 26.83 -1.08
C PRO A 27 -24.81 25.35 -1.50
N HIS A 28 -25.42 25.07 -2.66
CA HIS A 28 -25.35 23.78 -3.32
C HIS A 28 -23.99 23.63 -4.02
N ILE A 29 -23.23 22.61 -3.66
CA ILE A 29 -21.84 22.44 -4.10
C ILE A 29 -21.73 21.25 -5.07
N LEU A 30 -20.99 21.43 -6.17
CA LEU A 30 -20.61 20.36 -7.09
C LEU A 30 -19.10 20.12 -6.98
N LEU A 31 -18.72 18.88 -6.72
CA LEU A 31 -17.34 18.43 -6.74
C LEU A 31 -17.06 17.72 -8.07
N MET A 32 -16.01 18.14 -8.78
CA MET A 32 -15.58 17.55 -10.05
C MET A 32 -14.20 16.93 -9.87
N ASP A 33 -14.13 15.61 -9.99
CA ASP A 33 -12.92 14.79 -9.83
C ASP A 33 -12.21 14.91 -8.47
N VAL A 34 -12.91 15.42 -7.44
CA VAL A 34 -12.41 15.51 -6.07
C VAL A 34 -12.45 14.13 -5.40
N GLU A 35 -11.46 13.84 -4.59
CA GLU A 35 -11.37 12.56 -3.87
C GLU A 35 -12.61 12.28 -3.01
N LYS A 36 -13.07 11.04 -3.00
CA LYS A 36 -14.27 10.61 -2.27
C LYS A 36 -14.19 10.93 -0.76
N GLU A 37 -13.02 10.79 -0.18
CA GLU A 37 -12.78 11.11 1.24
C GLU A 37 -13.11 12.57 1.55
N THR A 38 -12.73 13.49 0.66
CA THR A 38 -13.06 14.91 0.76
C THR A 38 -14.57 15.16 0.61
N ALA A 39 -15.23 14.48 -0.31
CA ALA A 39 -16.68 14.57 -0.48
C ALA A 39 -17.42 14.10 0.78
N ASP A 40 -17.02 12.96 1.34
CA ASP A 40 -17.61 12.40 2.55
C ASP A 40 -17.33 13.29 3.78
N TYR A 41 -16.13 13.86 3.87
CA TYR A 41 -15.82 14.84 4.93
C TYR A 41 -16.73 16.07 4.88
N LEU A 42 -16.92 16.68 3.70
CA LEU A 42 -17.79 17.86 3.54
C LEU A 42 -19.27 17.54 3.82
N ARG A 43 -19.77 16.37 3.42
CA ARG A 43 -21.11 15.89 3.80
C ARG A 43 -21.25 15.75 5.30
N ASN A 44 -20.25 15.19 5.97
CA ASN A 44 -20.22 15.05 7.43
C ASN A 44 -20.18 16.42 8.15
N GLN A 45 -19.62 17.44 7.51
CA GLN A 45 -19.73 18.83 7.99
C GLN A 45 -21.12 19.43 7.75
N GLY A 46 -21.98 18.77 6.99
CA GLY A 46 -23.37 19.16 6.74
C GLY A 46 -23.58 20.01 5.51
N PHE A 47 -22.65 20.03 4.54
CA PHE A 47 -22.81 20.69 3.25
C PHE A 47 -23.63 19.83 2.27
N ASP A 48 -24.38 20.48 1.38
CA ASP A 48 -25.07 19.84 0.26
C ASP A 48 -24.10 19.60 -0.90
N ILE A 49 -23.64 18.36 -1.04
CA ILE A 49 -22.59 17.96 -1.98
C ILE A 49 -23.15 17.05 -3.07
N ALA A 50 -23.02 17.48 -4.31
CA ALA A 50 -23.14 16.64 -5.50
C ALA A 50 -21.76 16.31 -6.08
N GLU A 51 -21.63 15.19 -6.77
CA GLU A 51 -20.39 14.75 -7.39
C GLU A 51 -20.54 14.63 -8.91
N GLY A 52 -19.43 14.86 -9.61
CA GLY A 52 -19.27 14.66 -11.04
C GLY A 52 -17.82 14.35 -11.38
N SER A 53 -17.58 13.99 -12.63
CA SER A 53 -16.24 13.71 -13.14
C SER A 53 -16.13 14.16 -14.59
N PHE A 54 -15.01 14.78 -14.95
CA PHE A 54 -14.64 15.01 -16.36
C PHE A 54 -14.15 13.72 -17.04
N GLY A 55 -13.99 12.63 -16.27
CA GLY A 55 -13.47 11.35 -16.73
C GLY A 55 -11.99 11.16 -16.43
N LYS A 56 -11.47 10.01 -16.87
CA LYS A 56 -10.09 9.59 -16.58
C LYS A 56 -9.30 9.38 -17.85
N PRO A 57 -8.01 9.75 -17.88
CA PRO A 57 -7.10 9.37 -18.94
C PRO A 57 -7.02 7.84 -19.06
N TYR A 58 -6.68 7.34 -20.24
CA TYR A 58 -6.53 5.91 -20.49
C TYR A 58 -5.37 5.60 -21.43
N LYS A 59 -4.81 4.39 -21.30
CA LYS A 59 -3.73 3.92 -22.18
C LYS A 59 -4.23 3.70 -23.62
N ALA A 60 -3.44 4.12 -24.56
CA ALA A 60 -3.74 4.11 -25.99
C ALA A 60 -2.61 3.44 -26.78
N PRO A 61 -2.66 2.11 -27.01
CA PRO A 61 -1.55 1.37 -27.63
C PRO A 61 -1.34 1.68 -29.12
N ARG A 62 -2.27 2.40 -29.76
CA ARG A 62 -2.18 2.77 -31.18
C ARG A 62 -2.00 4.28 -31.34
N LYS A 63 -1.24 4.67 -32.36
CA LYS A 63 -0.90 6.06 -32.65
C LYS A 63 -2.12 6.96 -32.94
N SER A 64 -3.20 6.41 -33.52
CA SER A 64 -4.48 7.11 -33.75
C SER A 64 -5.63 6.22 -33.33
N GLN A 65 -6.44 6.66 -32.37
CA GLN A 65 -7.56 5.90 -31.80
C GLN A 65 -8.82 6.75 -31.66
N PRO A 66 -10.02 6.12 -31.67
CA PRO A 66 -11.23 6.77 -31.22
C PRO A 66 -11.06 7.34 -29.82
N VAL A 67 -11.61 8.54 -29.59
CA VAL A 67 -11.64 9.13 -28.25
C VAL A 67 -12.91 8.68 -27.55
N PHE A 68 -12.73 8.07 -26.35
CA PHE A 68 -13.82 7.64 -25.48
C PHE A 68 -13.96 8.60 -24.31
N VAL A 69 -15.17 8.99 -24.00
CA VAL A 69 -15.48 9.84 -22.84
C VAL A 69 -16.13 9.00 -21.75
N ASN A 70 -15.61 9.11 -20.54
CA ASN A 70 -16.05 8.34 -19.38
C ASN A 70 -16.42 9.23 -18.18
N GLY A 71 -16.62 10.53 -18.44
CA GLY A 71 -17.08 11.49 -17.43
C GLY A 71 -18.58 11.43 -17.22
N TYR A 72 -19.02 11.95 -16.09
CA TYR A 72 -20.43 12.13 -15.75
C TYR A 72 -20.63 13.44 -14.97
N ILE A 73 -21.83 13.98 -15.02
CA ILE A 73 -22.22 15.15 -14.24
C ILE A 73 -23.55 14.88 -13.57
N SER A 74 -23.72 15.40 -12.36
CA SER A 74 -24.99 15.26 -11.64
C SER A 74 -26.12 16.00 -12.35
N GLU A 75 -27.34 15.50 -12.22
CA GLU A 75 -28.54 16.22 -12.61
C GLU A 75 -28.59 17.57 -11.90
N HIS A 76 -29.16 18.58 -12.57
CA HIS A 76 -29.29 19.96 -12.04
C HIS A 76 -27.93 20.62 -11.68
N HIS A 77 -26.85 20.29 -12.39
CA HIS A 77 -25.53 20.90 -12.16
C HIS A 77 -25.52 22.41 -12.38
N THR A 78 -26.42 22.95 -13.22
CA THR A 78 -26.56 24.40 -13.49
C THR A 78 -27.22 25.17 -12.33
N GLU A 79 -27.77 24.46 -11.35
CA GLU A 79 -28.34 25.04 -10.12
C GLU A 79 -27.34 25.12 -8.96
N LYS A 80 -26.09 24.69 -9.20
CA LYS A 80 -25.04 24.74 -8.18
C LYS A 80 -24.43 26.13 -8.11
N GLU A 81 -24.14 26.55 -6.89
CA GLU A 81 -23.57 27.88 -6.62
C GLU A 81 -22.05 27.83 -6.43
N ILE A 82 -21.50 26.67 -6.04
CA ILE A 82 -20.05 26.47 -5.90
C ILE A 82 -19.63 25.24 -6.68
N ILE A 83 -18.60 25.39 -7.51
CA ILE A 83 -17.98 24.29 -8.25
C ILE A 83 -16.53 24.12 -7.75
N ILE A 84 -16.21 22.95 -7.23
CA ILE A 84 -14.86 22.61 -6.77
C ILE A 84 -14.27 21.58 -7.74
N ILE A 85 -13.11 21.89 -8.31
CA ILE A 85 -12.50 21.11 -9.40
C ILE A 85 -11.11 20.68 -8.99
N GLU A 86 -10.84 19.37 -9.05
CA GLU A 86 -9.49 18.81 -9.00
C GLU A 86 -9.02 18.52 -10.44
N LEU A 87 -7.96 19.19 -10.88
CA LEU A 87 -7.44 19.01 -12.24
C LEU A 87 -6.40 17.87 -12.33
N ALA A 88 -5.81 17.45 -11.21
CA ALA A 88 -4.89 16.32 -11.20
C ALA A 88 -5.65 15.02 -11.50
N PRO A 89 -5.18 14.17 -12.43
CA PRO A 89 -5.78 12.86 -12.63
C PRO A 89 -5.40 11.95 -11.46
N ASP A 90 -6.37 11.30 -10.84
CA ASP A 90 -6.15 10.34 -9.77
C ASP A 90 -5.58 9.01 -10.30
N THR A 91 -6.01 8.59 -11.49
CA THR A 91 -5.62 7.33 -12.12
C THR A 91 -5.63 7.42 -13.64
N VAL A 92 -4.83 6.55 -14.29
CA VAL A 92 -4.87 6.29 -15.73
C VAL A 92 -5.46 4.88 -15.92
N LEU A 93 -6.54 4.78 -16.69
CA LEU A 93 -7.19 3.50 -16.98
C LEU A 93 -6.32 2.65 -17.93
N GLU A 94 -6.28 1.35 -17.73
CA GLU A 94 -5.57 0.41 -18.61
C GLU A 94 -6.22 0.33 -20.00
N GLU A 95 -7.56 0.45 -20.06
CA GLU A 95 -8.35 0.39 -21.29
C GLU A 95 -9.34 1.55 -21.34
N PRO A 96 -9.74 2.02 -22.54
CA PRO A 96 -10.77 3.04 -22.69
C PRO A 96 -12.10 2.54 -22.15
N LYS A 97 -12.82 3.41 -21.43
CA LYS A 97 -14.20 3.18 -20.95
C LYS A 97 -15.12 4.29 -21.45
N GLY A 98 -16.42 4.04 -21.45
CA GLY A 98 -17.45 4.99 -21.88
C GLY A 98 -17.73 4.96 -23.38
N ASP A 99 -18.33 6.01 -23.90
CA ASP A 99 -18.80 6.10 -25.27
C ASP A 99 -17.80 6.82 -26.18
N PRO A 100 -17.70 6.39 -27.47
CA PRO A 100 -16.88 7.12 -28.43
C PRO A 100 -17.49 8.48 -28.74
N VAL A 101 -16.67 9.49 -28.88
CA VAL A 101 -17.10 10.83 -29.27
C VAL A 101 -17.49 10.83 -30.74
N VAL A 102 -18.79 11.00 -31.02
CA VAL A 102 -19.32 11.16 -32.38
C VAL A 102 -19.45 12.64 -32.71
N LEU A 103 -18.96 13.04 -33.87
CA LEU A 103 -19.03 14.39 -34.41
C LEU A 103 -20.36 14.64 -35.11
N ASN A 104 -20.68 15.92 -35.42
CA ASN A 104 -21.93 16.29 -36.09
C ASN A 104 -22.11 15.66 -37.49
N ASP A 105 -21.03 15.30 -38.15
CA ASP A 105 -21.01 14.60 -39.43
C ASP A 105 -21.17 13.08 -39.32
N GLY A 106 -21.37 12.55 -38.10
CA GLY A 106 -21.49 11.13 -37.82
C GLY A 106 -20.16 10.38 -37.70
N ASN A 107 -19.02 11.02 -37.91
CA ASN A 107 -17.71 10.40 -37.76
C ASN A 107 -17.29 10.34 -36.28
N VAL A 108 -16.47 9.34 -35.95
CA VAL A 108 -15.89 9.20 -34.60
C VAL A 108 -14.62 10.08 -34.50
N LEU A 109 -14.56 10.93 -33.48
CA LEU A 109 -13.38 11.72 -33.17
C LEU A 109 -12.18 10.79 -32.89
N ARG A 110 -11.05 11.06 -33.50
CA ARG A 110 -9.79 10.33 -33.28
C ARG A 110 -8.73 11.29 -32.76
N ALA A 111 -7.99 10.85 -31.76
CA ALA A 111 -6.84 11.57 -31.24
C ALA A 111 -5.54 10.82 -31.50
N GLU A 112 -4.45 11.56 -31.60
CA GLU A 112 -3.09 11.02 -31.66
C GLU A 112 -2.51 10.89 -30.25
N ALA A 113 -2.13 9.66 -29.88
CA ALA A 113 -1.52 9.36 -28.58
C ALA A 113 0.00 9.38 -28.69
N HIS A 114 0.62 10.55 -28.65
CA HIS A 114 2.08 10.68 -28.73
C HIS A 114 2.79 10.09 -27.49
N THR A 115 2.14 10.14 -26.33
CA THR A 115 2.66 9.61 -25.05
C THR A 115 2.13 8.21 -24.70
N GLY A 116 1.33 7.59 -25.59
CA GLY A 116 0.65 6.34 -25.29
C GLY A 116 -0.56 6.48 -24.36
N ILE A 117 -0.97 7.71 -24.05
CA ILE A 117 -2.12 8.05 -23.20
C ILE A 117 -3.02 9.03 -23.95
N ILE A 118 -4.34 8.86 -23.83
CA ILE A 118 -5.33 9.85 -24.26
C ILE A 118 -6.04 10.37 -23.00
N ASP A 119 -6.06 11.69 -22.86
CA ASP A 119 -6.84 12.38 -21.83
C ASP A 119 -8.14 12.93 -22.42
N PRO A 120 -9.31 12.34 -22.15
CA PRO A 120 -10.59 12.80 -22.72
C PRO A 120 -11.19 14.00 -21.99
N ARG A 121 -10.66 14.38 -20.81
CA ARG A 121 -11.22 15.44 -19.95
C ARG A 121 -11.40 16.78 -20.65
N PRO A 122 -10.45 17.27 -21.48
CA PRO A 122 -10.63 18.53 -22.21
C PRO A 122 -11.94 18.60 -23.01
N ILE A 123 -12.38 17.44 -23.55
CA ILE A 123 -13.61 17.35 -24.35
C ILE A 123 -14.85 17.60 -23.50
N ILE A 124 -14.92 16.96 -22.34
CA ILE A 124 -16.03 17.13 -21.40
C ILE A 124 -16.01 18.56 -20.85
N MET A 125 -14.85 19.08 -20.48
CA MET A 125 -14.66 20.44 -19.99
C MET A 125 -15.18 21.46 -21.00
N ARG A 126 -14.85 21.30 -22.29
CA ARG A 126 -15.36 22.17 -23.35
C ARG A 126 -16.88 22.06 -23.52
N ARG A 127 -17.44 20.86 -23.42
CA ARG A 127 -18.91 20.66 -23.50
C ARG A 127 -19.63 21.34 -22.35
N LEU A 128 -19.08 21.33 -21.15
CA LEU A 128 -19.65 21.95 -19.96
C LEU A 128 -19.38 23.45 -19.85
N GLN A 129 -18.48 24.00 -20.66
CA GLN A 129 -18.08 25.41 -20.59
C GLN A 129 -19.24 26.38 -20.63
N SER A 130 -20.24 26.17 -21.50
CA SER A 130 -21.41 27.04 -21.60
C SER A 130 -22.22 27.06 -20.29
N ASP A 131 -22.38 25.90 -19.66
CA ASP A 131 -23.15 25.78 -18.43
C ASP A 131 -22.36 26.33 -17.23
N PHE A 132 -21.09 26.05 -17.14
CA PHE A 132 -20.21 26.61 -16.10
C PHE A 132 -20.06 28.14 -16.25
N ASN A 133 -20.01 28.63 -17.48
CA ASN A 133 -20.00 30.07 -17.72
C ASN A 133 -21.31 30.73 -17.26
N LYS A 134 -22.49 30.11 -17.46
CA LYS A 134 -23.75 30.60 -16.91
C LYS A 134 -23.69 30.69 -15.39
N ILE A 135 -23.20 29.66 -14.71
CA ILE A 135 -23.02 29.64 -13.25
C ILE A 135 -22.12 30.81 -12.83
N TYR A 136 -20.96 30.96 -13.48
CA TYR A 136 -20.00 32.02 -13.20
C TYR A 136 -20.59 33.41 -13.37
N GLN A 137 -21.26 33.67 -14.50
CA GLN A 137 -21.89 34.98 -14.80
C GLN A 137 -23.03 35.32 -13.84
N HIS A 138 -23.60 34.37 -13.11
CA HIS A 138 -24.63 34.56 -12.09
C HIS A 138 -24.10 34.54 -10.66
N GLY A 139 -22.78 34.72 -10.46
CA GLY A 139 -22.19 34.84 -9.13
C GLY A 139 -21.69 33.53 -8.55
N GLY A 140 -21.67 32.45 -9.33
CA GLY A 140 -21.14 31.14 -8.88
C GLY A 140 -19.65 31.18 -8.63
N ILE A 141 -19.19 30.46 -7.63
CA ILE A 141 -17.79 30.40 -7.19
C ILE A 141 -17.12 29.15 -7.73
N PHE A 142 -15.94 29.32 -8.30
CA PHE A 142 -15.09 28.22 -8.73
C PHE A 142 -13.87 28.14 -7.81
N ILE A 143 -13.59 26.93 -7.31
CA ILE A 143 -12.40 26.60 -6.52
C ILE A 143 -11.67 25.51 -7.29
N VAL A 144 -10.49 25.82 -7.80
CA VAL A 144 -9.73 24.96 -8.73
C VAL A 144 -8.42 24.57 -8.08
N PHE A 145 -8.17 23.28 -7.95
CA PHE A 145 -6.85 22.75 -7.61
C PHE A 145 -6.08 22.50 -8.89
N ALA A 146 -5.02 23.28 -9.07
CA ALA A 146 -4.30 23.42 -10.32
C ALA A 146 -3.46 22.20 -10.66
N TYR A 147 -3.44 21.88 -11.94
CA TYR A 147 -2.56 20.89 -12.55
C TYR A 147 -2.06 21.39 -13.91
N GLU A 148 -1.01 20.77 -14.43
CA GLU A 148 -0.47 21.12 -15.72
C GLU A 148 -1.52 21.03 -16.84
N LYS A 149 -1.29 21.83 -17.87
CA LYS A 149 -2.22 21.94 -18.99
C LYS A 149 -2.06 20.76 -19.93
N ASN A 150 -3.05 19.87 -19.96
CA ASN A 150 -3.16 18.81 -20.95
C ASN A 150 -4.06 19.23 -22.11
N THR A 151 -3.64 18.93 -23.33
CA THR A 151 -4.38 19.24 -24.56
C THR A 151 -4.71 17.97 -25.33
N VAL A 152 -5.86 17.95 -26.00
CA VAL A 152 -6.19 16.91 -26.97
C VAL A 152 -5.90 17.45 -28.37
N THR A 153 -5.00 16.82 -29.08
CA THR A 153 -4.75 17.08 -30.50
C THR A 153 -5.69 16.22 -31.35
N GLY A 154 -6.71 16.82 -31.91
CA GLY A 154 -7.63 16.17 -32.84
C GLY A 154 -7.42 16.60 -34.29
N SER A 155 -7.76 15.75 -35.24
CA SER A 155 -7.46 15.90 -36.66
C SER A 155 -8.46 16.72 -37.49
N ARG A 156 -9.45 17.40 -36.91
CA ARG A 156 -10.46 18.18 -37.66
C ARG A 156 -10.85 19.52 -37.03
N GLU A 157 -10.88 20.53 -37.87
CA GLU A 157 -11.09 21.94 -37.58
C GLU A 157 -12.50 22.32 -37.07
N GLU A 158 -13.51 21.47 -37.22
CA GLU A 158 -14.92 21.83 -37.06
C GLU A 158 -15.41 21.94 -35.61
N LEU A 159 -14.70 21.35 -34.66
CA LEU A 159 -15.00 21.48 -33.22
C LEU A 159 -13.90 22.22 -32.46
N TRP A 160 -12.73 22.33 -33.04
CA TRP A 160 -11.51 22.70 -32.33
C TRP A 160 -10.54 23.43 -33.24
N ARG A 161 -10.12 24.59 -32.87
CA ARG A 161 -8.83 25.08 -33.36
C ARG A 161 -7.75 24.19 -32.70
N PRO A 162 -6.86 23.52 -33.47
CA PRO A 162 -5.85 22.65 -32.90
C PRO A 162 -5.04 23.37 -31.82
N GLY A 163 -4.90 22.74 -30.65
CA GLY A 163 -4.08 23.27 -29.56
C GLY A 163 -4.76 24.22 -28.58
N ILE A 164 -6.07 24.51 -28.71
CA ILE A 164 -6.78 25.46 -27.83
C ILE A 164 -7.52 24.74 -26.70
N VAL A 165 -8.08 23.55 -26.94
CA VAL A 165 -8.86 22.83 -25.93
C VAL A 165 -7.97 22.07 -24.97
N SER A 166 -8.09 22.40 -23.70
CA SER A 166 -7.24 21.85 -22.63
C SER A 166 -8.05 21.51 -21.39
N THR A 167 -7.39 20.94 -20.39
CA THR A 167 -7.94 20.72 -19.05
C THR A 167 -8.30 22.01 -18.30
N TRP A 168 -8.12 23.19 -18.91
CA TRP A 168 -8.53 24.50 -18.40
C TRP A 168 -9.69 25.11 -19.19
N SER A 169 -10.22 24.40 -20.20
CA SER A 169 -11.29 24.93 -21.08
C SER A 169 -12.70 24.77 -20.51
N PHE A 170 -12.86 24.65 -19.20
CA PHE A 170 -14.18 24.61 -18.54
C PHE A 170 -14.77 26.01 -18.28
N LEU A 171 -13.97 27.06 -18.34
CA LEU A 171 -14.42 28.47 -18.32
C LEU A 171 -13.68 29.28 -19.38
N PRO A 172 -14.36 30.26 -20.05
CA PRO A 172 -13.74 31.13 -21.05
C PRO A 172 -12.55 31.93 -20.50
N GLU A 173 -12.62 32.39 -19.25
CA GLU A 173 -11.57 33.14 -18.56
C GLU A 173 -10.25 32.36 -18.41
N LEU A 174 -10.31 31.04 -18.39
CA LEU A 174 -9.18 30.16 -18.21
C LEU A 174 -8.64 29.58 -19.52
N GLU A 175 -9.15 30.05 -20.66
CA GLU A 175 -8.65 29.64 -21.97
C GLU A 175 -7.42 30.44 -22.41
N ALA A 176 -6.53 29.77 -23.15
CA ALA A 176 -5.42 30.44 -23.82
C ALA A 176 -5.95 31.34 -24.97
N PRO A 177 -5.31 32.50 -25.24
CA PRO A 177 -4.07 32.98 -24.64
C PRO A 177 -4.23 33.80 -23.34
N ALA A 178 -5.46 34.02 -22.87
CA ALA A 178 -5.72 34.90 -21.74
C ALA A 178 -5.16 34.38 -20.43
N PHE A 179 -5.21 33.07 -20.23
CA PHE A 179 -4.68 32.39 -19.05
C PHE A 179 -3.72 31.24 -19.42
N ARG A 180 -2.63 31.11 -18.68
CA ARG A 180 -1.62 30.07 -18.83
C ARG A 180 -1.37 29.34 -17.53
N ALA A 181 -1.21 28.02 -17.63
CA ALA A 181 -0.75 27.14 -16.57
C ALA A 181 0.43 26.34 -17.12
N ASP A 182 1.65 26.80 -16.82
CA ASP A 182 2.88 26.24 -17.34
C ASP A 182 3.42 25.17 -16.37
N ALA A 183 3.76 23.99 -16.90
CA ALA A 183 4.24 22.86 -16.10
C ALA A 183 5.56 23.22 -15.40
N GLU A 184 5.52 23.30 -14.08
CA GLU A 184 6.66 23.55 -13.21
C GLU A 184 6.37 23.01 -11.81
N HIS A 185 7.26 22.19 -11.27
CA HIS A 185 7.04 21.47 -10.02
C HIS A 185 7.91 22.00 -8.89
N GLY A 186 7.33 22.16 -7.70
CA GLY A 186 8.09 22.55 -6.52
C GLY A 186 7.27 22.57 -5.23
N LYS A 187 7.99 22.83 -4.13
CA LYS A 187 7.43 22.86 -2.76
C LYS A 187 7.70 24.15 -2.01
N GLU A 188 8.59 24.99 -2.52
CA GLU A 188 8.89 26.27 -1.87
C GLU A 188 7.86 27.31 -2.28
N ILE A 189 6.88 27.55 -1.40
CA ILE A 189 5.77 28.46 -1.64
C ILE A 189 5.70 29.50 -0.52
N THR A 190 5.55 30.75 -0.90
CA THR A 190 5.36 31.88 0.03
C THR A 190 3.98 32.52 -0.24
N VAL A 191 3.18 32.66 0.81
CA VAL A 191 1.89 33.35 0.73
C VAL A 191 2.11 34.84 0.67
N GLU A 192 1.40 35.54 -0.23
CA GLU A 192 1.48 36.99 -0.36
C GLU A 192 0.99 37.70 0.92
N ALA A 193 1.78 38.66 1.37
CA ALA A 193 1.48 39.41 2.57
C ALA A 193 0.40 40.45 2.32
N SER A 194 -0.85 40.06 2.40
CA SER A 194 -1.99 41.01 2.55
C SER A 194 -2.51 40.90 3.98
N ASN A 195 -2.76 42.03 4.65
CA ASN A 195 -3.21 42.04 6.05
C ASN A 195 -4.69 41.66 6.17
N GLY A 196 -5.00 40.38 6.09
CA GLY A 196 -6.36 39.88 6.20
C GLY A 196 -6.48 38.47 6.75
N ALA A 197 -7.68 38.11 7.20
CA ALA A 197 -7.97 36.77 7.73
C ALA A 197 -7.69 35.66 6.71
N LEU A 198 -7.89 35.93 5.41
CA LEU A 198 -7.58 34.98 4.33
C LEU A 198 -6.08 34.67 4.25
N THR A 199 -5.21 35.68 4.40
CA THR A 199 -3.75 35.46 4.39
C THR A 199 -3.32 34.54 5.53
N GLN A 200 -3.81 34.78 6.75
CA GLN A 200 -3.50 33.93 7.91
C GLN A 200 -4.01 32.49 7.73
N PHE A 201 -5.16 32.34 7.10
CA PHE A 201 -5.69 31.04 6.75
C PHE A 201 -4.80 30.31 5.74
N LEU A 202 -4.45 30.97 4.64
CA LEU A 202 -3.61 30.38 3.59
C LEU A 202 -2.21 30.02 4.09
N GLN A 203 -1.65 30.77 5.04
CA GLN A 203 -0.36 30.49 5.66
C GLN A 203 -0.32 29.15 6.42
N ARG A 204 -1.46 28.59 6.81
CA ARG A 204 -1.53 27.27 7.47
C ARG A 204 -1.47 26.10 6.50
N TYR A 205 -1.84 26.30 5.24
CA TYR A 205 -2.00 25.20 4.28
C TYR A 205 -1.08 25.29 3.06
N ILE A 206 -0.88 26.49 2.54
CA ILE A 206 -0.17 26.72 1.26
C ILE A 206 1.34 26.44 1.35
N PRO A 207 2.07 26.80 2.42
CA PRO A 207 3.52 26.52 2.50
C PRO A 207 3.87 25.02 2.50
N GLU A 208 2.95 24.16 2.91
CA GLU A 208 3.12 22.70 2.91
C GLU A 208 2.62 22.03 1.62
N ALA A 209 2.09 22.81 0.68
CA ALA A 209 1.56 22.33 -0.58
C ALA A 209 2.67 22.01 -1.59
N GLU A 210 2.27 21.29 -2.65
CA GLU A 210 3.10 21.05 -3.82
C GLU A 210 2.46 21.69 -5.06
N TYR A 211 3.18 22.60 -5.74
CA TYR A 211 2.70 23.13 -7.01
C TYR A 211 3.24 22.29 -8.18
N ILE A 212 2.39 22.09 -9.17
CA ILE A 212 2.67 21.29 -10.38
C ILE A 212 2.68 22.18 -11.61
N CYS A 213 2.17 23.39 -11.48
CA CYS A 213 2.23 24.41 -12.52
C CYS A 213 2.37 25.80 -11.91
N THR A 214 2.91 26.73 -12.69
CA THR A 214 2.87 28.17 -12.43
C THR A 214 1.74 28.79 -13.25
N LEU A 215 1.18 29.86 -12.73
CA LEU A 215 -0.01 30.51 -13.25
C LEU A 215 0.34 31.92 -13.76
N ASP A 216 -0.06 32.23 -14.98
CA ASP A 216 0.20 33.54 -15.58
C ASP A 216 -1.01 34.01 -16.39
N THR A 217 -1.18 35.33 -16.46
CA THR A 217 -2.22 35.97 -17.24
C THR A 217 -1.60 36.68 -18.47
N GLY A 218 -1.86 36.10 -19.64
CA GLY A 218 -1.34 36.62 -20.92
C GLY A 218 -2.11 37.81 -21.50
N ASP A 219 -3.27 38.15 -20.92
CA ASP A 219 -4.14 39.23 -21.39
C ASP A 219 -4.17 40.38 -20.37
N PRO A 220 -3.95 41.66 -20.81
CA PRO A 220 -3.98 42.83 -19.91
C PRO A 220 -5.32 43.02 -19.19
N TRP A 221 -6.43 42.57 -19.77
CA TRP A 221 -7.74 42.65 -19.15
C TRP A 221 -7.89 41.65 -18.01
N LEU A 222 -7.43 40.44 -18.18
CA LEU A 222 -7.40 39.44 -17.12
C LEU A 222 -6.38 39.79 -16.04
N THR A 223 -5.22 40.32 -16.40
CA THR A 223 -4.18 40.77 -15.46
C THR A 223 -4.69 41.77 -14.43
N LYS A 224 -5.60 42.69 -14.83
CA LYS A 224 -6.20 43.64 -13.89
C LYS A 224 -7.14 42.99 -12.86
N ARG A 225 -7.62 41.83 -13.14
CA ARG A 225 -8.58 41.06 -12.33
C ARG A 225 -7.89 39.91 -11.56
N TRP A 226 -6.62 39.67 -11.81
CA TRP A 226 -5.83 38.65 -11.18
C TRP A 226 -5.18 39.16 -9.91
N ILE A 227 -5.44 38.48 -8.79
CA ILE A 227 -4.81 38.76 -7.51
C ILE A 227 -4.00 37.55 -7.13
N PRO A 228 -2.66 37.62 -7.17
CA PRO A 228 -1.79 36.55 -6.65
C PRO A 228 -2.02 36.37 -5.14
N LEU A 229 -2.11 35.11 -4.72
CA LEU A 229 -2.24 34.71 -3.31
C LEU A 229 -0.97 34.06 -2.78
N ALA A 230 -0.22 33.37 -3.64
CA ALA A 230 1.06 32.76 -3.29
C ALA A 230 1.99 32.66 -4.49
N ARG A 231 3.30 32.70 -4.22
CA ARG A 231 4.37 32.61 -5.22
C ARG A 231 5.41 31.56 -4.83
N ASN A 232 6.10 31.07 -5.86
CA ASN A 232 7.28 30.23 -5.66
C ASN A 232 8.53 31.11 -5.41
N LYS A 233 9.68 30.51 -5.20
CA LYS A 233 10.96 31.19 -4.97
C LYS A 233 11.46 32.04 -6.17
N TYR A 234 10.88 31.86 -7.34
CA TYR A 234 11.22 32.61 -8.55
C TYR A 234 10.23 33.76 -8.83
N ASP A 235 9.40 34.10 -7.84
CA ASP A 235 8.35 35.14 -7.95
C ASP A 235 7.22 34.81 -8.94
N GLN A 236 7.07 33.52 -9.33
CA GLN A 236 5.99 33.08 -10.20
C GLN A 236 4.77 32.71 -9.35
N THR A 237 3.59 33.05 -9.82
CA THR A 237 2.35 32.77 -9.09
C THR A 237 2.00 31.29 -9.12
N VAL A 238 1.64 30.73 -7.96
CA VAL A 238 1.19 29.32 -7.80
C VAL A 238 -0.19 29.21 -7.18
N ALA A 239 -0.72 30.31 -6.62
CA ALA A 239 -2.10 30.44 -6.18
C ALA A 239 -2.59 31.84 -6.44
N GLY A 240 -3.87 32.00 -6.79
CA GLY A 240 -4.45 33.31 -7.04
C GLY A 240 -5.97 33.29 -7.14
N VAL A 241 -6.55 34.48 -7.27
CA VAL A 241 -7.99 34.63 -7.48
C VAL A 241 -8.25 35.56 -8.64
N ILE A 242 -9.21 35.19 -9.50
CA ILE A 242 -9.74 36.04 -10.53
C ILE A 242 -11.00 36.69 -9.97
N ILE A 243 -10.97 38.02 -9.84
CA ILE A 243 -12.13 38.81 -9.43
C ILE A 243 -13.08 39.10 -10.62
N PRO A 244 -14.39 39.26 -10.39
CA PRO A 244 -15.33 39.46 -11.48
C PRO A 244 -15.08 40.77 -12.24
N ALA A 245 -15.44 40.78 -13.53
CA ALA A 245 -15.46 41.98 -14.35
C ALA A 245 -16.73 42.82 -14.11
N GLU A 246 -17.82 42.16 -13.79
CA GLU A 246 -19.13 42.71 -13.53
C GLU A 246 -19.58 42.39 -12.10
N GLU A 247 -20.34 43.25 -11.45
CA GLU A 247 -20.78 43.04 -10.05
C GLU A 247 -21.52 41.72 -9.81
N LYS A 248 -22.12 41.14 -10.84
CA LYS A 248 -22.92 39.92 -10.74
C LYS A 248 -22.12 38.65 -11.02
N ALA A 249 -20.92 38.75 -11.58
CA ALA A 249 -20.12 37.57 -11.88
C ALA A 249 -19.44 37.00 -10.63
N GLY A 250 -19.08 35.72 -10.67
CA GLY A 250 -18.48 34.99 -9.55
C GLY A 250 -16.99 35.21 -9.39
N LEU A 251 -16.39 34.41 -8.51
CA LEU A 251 -14.95 34.39 -8.23
C LEU A 251 -14.36 33.06 -8.68
N ILE A 252 -13.10 33.08 -9.13
CA ILE A 252 -12.35 31.85 -9.43
C ILE A 252 -11.11 31.81 -8.53
N PHE A 253 -11.12 30.94 -7.53
CA PHE A 253 -9.96 30.66 -6.70
C PHE A 253 -9.16 29.54 -7.34
N ILE A 254 -7.85 29.71 -7.42
CA ILE A 254 -6.92 28.69 -7.94
C ILE A 254 -5.86 28.43 -6.90
N PHE A 255 -5.75 27.17 -6.47
CA PHE A 255 -4.82 26.73 -5.45
C PHE A 255 -3.91 25.61 -6.00
N PRO A 256 -2.71 25.43 -5.46
CA PRO A 256 -1.90 24.25 -5.73
C PRO A 256 -2.53 22.99 -5.08
N LYS A 257 -1.97 21.83 -5.34
CA LYS A 257 -2.37 20.59 -4.66
C LYS A 257 -2.07 20.67 -3.16
N LEU A 258 -3.07 20.46 -2.32
CA LEU A 258 -2.95 20.52 -0.86
C LEU A 258 -2.90 19.13 -0.24
N ASN A 259 -2.05 18.93 0.77
CA ASN A 259 -1.97 17.67 1.49
C ASN A 259 -3.22 17.39 2.35
N ASN A 260 -3.84 18.45 2.90
CA ASN A 260 -5.02 18.38 3.78
C ASN A 260 -6.23 19.05 3.13
N GLN A 261 -6.53 18.72 1.88
CA GLN A 261 -7.55 19.37 1.05
C GLN A 261 -8.95 19.34 1.68
N SER A 262 -9.34 18.24 2.32
CA SER A 262 -10.64 18.10 2.97
C SER A 262 -10.83 19.10 4.12
N ILE A 263 -9.82 19.25 4.98
CA ILE A 263 -9.85 20.17 6.12
C ILE A 263 -9.82 21.61 5.61
N PHE A 264 -8.93 21.90 4.64
CA PHE A 264 -8.86 23.20 4.00
C PHE A 264 -10.23 23.64 3.43
N LEU A 265 -10.87 22.77 2.64
CA LEU A 265 -12.17 23.07 2.04
C LEU A 265 -13.25 23.25 3.11
N GLY A 266 -13.27 22.42 4.14
CA GLY A 266 -14.23 22.54 5.23
C GLY A 266 -14.14 23.90 5.95
N GLU A 267 -12.94 24.33 6.31
CA GLU A 267 -12.71 25.64 6.94
C GLU A 267 -12.95 26.80 5.95
N PHE A 268 -12.49 26.67 4.70
CA PHE A 268 -12.68 27.71 3.70
C PHE A 268 -14.15 27.99 3.42
N LEU A 269 -14.94 26.94 3.22
CA LEU A 269 -16.38 27.02 2.96
C LEU A 269 -17.18 27.49 4.18
N ALA A 270 -16.73 27.11 5.38
CA ALA A 270 -17.47 27.42 6.61
C ALA A 270 -17.15 28.80 7.21
N ASP A 271 -15.89 29.24 7.13
CA ASP A 271 -15.42 30.39 7.91
C ASP A 271 -14.95 31.56 7.06
N TYR A 272 -14.41 31.31 5.85
CA TYR A 272 -13.79 32.35 5.06
C TYR A 272 -14.63 32.79 3.85
N LEU A 273 -15.16 31.85 3.08
CA LEU A 273 -15.95 32.15 1.89
C LEU A 273 -17.26 32.91 2.23
N PRO A 274 -17.95 32.63 3.35
CA PRO A 274 -19.11 33.42 3.76
C PRO A 274 -18.81 34.89 4.04
N ALA A 275 -17.61 35.23 4.46
CA ALA A 275 -17.18 36.61 4.66
C ALA A 275 -16.90 37.34 3.33
N ILE A 276 -16.56 36.60 2.26
CA ILE A 276 -16.25 37.12 0.93
C ILE A 276 -17.53 37.26 0.09
N VAL A 277 -18.40 36.24 0.14
CA VAL A 277 -19.65 36.14 -0.65
C VAL A 277 -20.85 35.78 0.23
N PRO A 278 -21.26 36.67 1.16
CA PRO A 278 -22.30 36.36 2.15
C PRO A 278 -23.64 36.00 1.52
N GLN A 279 -23.93 36.50 0.31
CA GLN A 279 -25.18 36.22 -0.40
C GLN A 279 -25.39 34.73 -0.73
N LEU A 280 -24.32 33.94 -0.84
CA LEU A 280 -24.43 32.50 -1.08
C LEU A 280 -24.66 31.69 0.21
N PHE A 281 -24.51 32.31 1.37
CA PHE A 281 -24.59 31.66 2.66
C PHE A 281 -25.69 32.25 3.56
N PRO A 282 -26.96 32.24 3.14
CA PRO A 282 -28.03 32.92 3.85
C PRO A 282 -28.31 32.40 5.26
N HIS A 283 -27.82 31.20 5.59
CA HIS A 283 -27.99 30.56 6.90
C HIS A 283 -26.78 30.74 7.82
N ILE A 284 -25.70 31.36 7.36
CA ILE A 284 -24.49 31.63 8.16
C ILE A 284 -24.52 33.01 8.80
N GLU A 285 -25.52 33.85 8.46
CA GLU A 285 -25.68 35.15 9.09
C GLU A 285 -25.96 34.99 10.59
N GLY A 286 -25.04 35.44 11.40
CA GLY A 286 -25.31 35.87 12.77
C GLY A 286 -24.74 35.02 13.93
N GLY A 287 -23.85 34.04 13.71
CA GLY A 287 -23.46 33.24 14.86
C GLY A 287 -21.97 32.83 14.99
N LYS A 288 -21.25 32.69 13.91
CA LYS A 288 -19.88 32.12 13.97
C LYS A 288 -18.83 33.05 14.56
N TRP A 289 -19.03 34.39 14.51
CA TRP A 289 -18.09 35.27 15.18
C TRP A 289 -18.05 35.05 16.71
N VAL A 290 -19.12 34.50 17.29
CA VAL A 290 -19.22 34.18 18.72
C VAL A 290 -18.22 33.06 19.13
N THR A 291 -17.86 32.17 18.20
CA THR A 291 -16.90 31.08 18.42
C THR A 291 -15.46 31.45 18.07
N ARG A 292 -15.20 32.73 17.69
CA ARG A 292 -13.83 33.21 17.51
C ARG A 292 -13.11 33.24 18.85
N HIS A 293 -11.81 33.03 18.82
CA HIS A 293 -10.94 32.95 20.00
C HIS A 293 -11.18 34.11 21.01
N GLU A 294 -11.48 35.32 20.50
CA GLU A 294 -11.71 36.50 21.33
C GLU A 294 -13.01 36.44 22.13
N TYR A 295 -14.00 35.66 21.66
CA TYR A 295 -15.33 35.54 22.26
C TYR A 295 -15.59 34.20 22.87
N GLU A 296 -14.69 33.23 22.63
CA GLU A 296 -14.87 31.86 23.06
C GLU A 296 -14.65 31.71 24.58
N LEU A 297 -15.36 30.78 25.18
CA LEU A 297 -15.19 30.48 26.60
C LEU A 297 -13.81 29.90 26.91
N LYS A 298 -13.17 30.35 27.97
CA LYS A 298 -11.85 29.83 28.39
C LYS A 298 -11.82 28.31 28.53
N SER A 299 -12.93 27.72 28.95
CA SER A 299 -13.06 26.25 29.05
C SER A 299 -13.00 25.57 27.69
N ILE A 300 -13.62 26.15 26.65
CA ILE A 300 -13.60 25.62 25.28
C ILE A 300 -12.22 25.79 24.68
N LEU A 301 -11.59 26.94 24.84
CA LEU A 301 -10.21 27.19 24.41
C LEU A 301 -9.23 26.20 25.06
N SER A 302 -9.43 25.91 26.35
CA SER A 302 -8.61 24.90 27.05
C SER A 302 -8.80 23.50 26.43
N LEU A 303 -10.01 23.11 26.07
CA LEU A 303 -10.30 21.83 25.41
C LEU A 303 -9.72 21.78 24.00
N GLN A 304 -9.80 22.86 23.25
CA GLN A 304 -9.20 22.97 21.91
C GLN A 304 -7.67 22.84 21.97
N ASN A 305 -7.03 23.48 22.95
CA ASN A 305 -5.60 23.32 23.19
C ASN A 305 -5.22 21.89 23.58
N GLN A 306 -6.03 21.22 24.42
CA GLN A 306 -5.83 19.81 24.77
C GLN A 306 -5.96 18.90 23.53
N ILE A 307 -6.94 19.13 22.66
CA ILE A 307 -7.09 18.38 21.40
C ILE A 307 -5.86 18.58 20.54
N THR A 308 -5.36 19.81 20.39
CA THR A 308 -4.16 20.12 19.62
C THR A 308 -2.94 19.40 20.19
N GLN A 309 -2.78 19.42 21.52
CA GLN A 309 -1.68 18.72 22.18
C GLN A 309 -1.75 17.20 21.97
N ILE A 310 -2.95 16.60 22.14
CA ILE A 310 -3.15 15.16 21.93
C ILE A 310 -2.81 14.77 20.47
N ARG A 311 -3.18 15.59 19.50
CA ARG A 311 -2.82 15.34 18.09
C ARG A 311 -1.32 15.37 17.88
N GLN A 312 -0.63 16.40 18.37
CA GLN A 312 0.83 16.53 18.26
C GLN A 312 1.54 15.34 18.95
N ASP A 313 1.11 14.98 20.17
CA ASP A 313 1.68 13.85 20.90
C ASP A 313 1.44 12.52 20.16
N SER A 314 0.27 12.36 19.54
CA SER A 314 -0.07 11.19 18.73
C SER A 314 0.78 11.10 17.46
N GLU A 315 0.94 12.20 16.73
CA GLU A 315 1.78 12.26 15.54
C GLU A 315 3.26 11.97 15.86
N ALA A 316 3.78 12.55 16.93
CA ALA A 316 5.13 12.27 17.41
C ALA A 316 5.32 10.79 17.75
N ARG A 317 4.33 10.18 18.41
CA ARG A 317 4.37 8.75 18.75
C ARG A 317 4.28 7.83 17.53
N ILE A 318 3.45 8.19 16.55
CA ILE A 318 3.36 7.45 15.28
C ILE A 318 4.72 7.47 14.59
N LYS A 319 5.34 8.64 14.47
CA LYS A 319 6.65 8.79 13.87
C LYS A 319 7.73 7.96 14.59
N ASP A 320 7.77 7.99 15.92
CA ASP A 320 8.70 7.18 16.72
C ASP A 320 8.53 5.68 16.47
N LEU A 321 7.27 5.21 16.34
CA LEU A 321 6.98 3.82 16.01
C LEU A 321 7.40 3.47 14.57
N GLU A 322 7.19 4.35 13.61
CA GLU A 322 7.64 4.17 12.22
C GLU A 322 9.16 4.10 12.14
N ASP A 323 9.88 4.98 12.84
CA ASP A 323 11.33 4.97 12.93
C ASP A 323 11.84 3.67 13.60
N THR A 324 11.14 3.21 14.63
CA THR A 324 11.44 1.93 15.29
C THR A 324 11.24 0.74 14.36
N ILE A 325 10.14 0.71 13.59
CA ILE A 325 9.87 -0.32 12.57
C ILE A 325 10.98 -0.30 11.51
N GLN A 326 11.35 0.87 11.02
CA GLN A 326 12.40 0.99 10.01
C GLN A 326 13.76 0.53 10.53
N SER A 327 14.11 0.87 11.76
CA SER A 327 15.33 0.42 12.43
C SER A 327 15.34 -1.10 12.61
N ALA A 328 14.22 -1.69 13.04
CA ALA A 328 14.07 -3.14 13.17
C ALA A 328 14.21 -3.85 11.82
N ARG A 329 13.60 -3.32 10.75
CA ARG A 329 13.76 -3.87 9.40
C ARG A 329 15.20 -3.82 8.92
N THR A 330 15.89 -2.70 9.15
CA THR A 330 17.30 -2.55 8.75
C THR A 330 18.22 -3.51 9.52
N SER A 331 18.03 -3.66 10.82
CA SER A 331 18.85 -4.57 11.63
C SER A 331 18.62 -6.04 11.29
N HIS A 332 17.45 -6.39 10.77
CA HIS A 332 17.10 -7.74 10.35
C HIS A 332 17.03 -7.90 8.82
N GLN A 333 17.67 -7.01 8.06
CA GLN A 333 17.64 -7.02 6.59
C GLN A 333 18.09 -8.38 6.02
N TYR A 334 19.05 -9.04 6.64
CA TYR A 334 19.53 -10.37 6.25
C TYR A 334 18.42 -11.45 6.21
N LEU A 335 17.35 -11.33 7.00
CA LEU A 335 16.20 -12.23 6.93
C LEU A 335 15.45 -12.10 5.59
N TYR A 336 15.32 -10.88 5.08
CA TYR A 336 14.70 -10.65 3.77
C TYR A 336 15.65 -11.09 2.65
N ASP A 337 16.93 -10.80 2.79
CA ASP A 337 17.95 -11.15 1.81
C ASP A 337 18.08 -12.67 1.63
N LEU A 338 17.86 -13.46 2.67
CA LEU A 338 17.84 -14.94 2.58
C LEU A 338 16.86 -15.45 1.52
N ILE A 339 15.72 -14.79 1.36
CA ILE A 339 14.64 -15.25 0.49
C ILE A 339 14.56 -14.51 -0.85
N THR A 340 15.26 -13.37 -0.99
CA THR A 340 15.21 -12.54 -2.20
C THR A 340 16.51 -12.52 -2.99
N GLU A 341 17.66 -12.62 -2.32
CA GLU A 341 18.95 -12.33 -2.90
C GLU A 341 19.63 -13.54 -3.56
N SER A 342 20.75 -13.25 -4.23
CA SER A 342 21.65 -14.22 -4.86
C SER A 342 23.10 -13.73 -4.80
N GLY A 343 24.08 -14.59 -5.14
CA GLY A 343 25.50 -14.23 -5.13
C GLY A 343 25.99 -13.74 -3.78
N ASN A 344 26.90 -12.78 -3.76
CA ASN A 344 27.55 -12.29 -2.53
C ASN A 344 26.58 -11.71 -1.49
N ALA A 345 25.45 -11.10 -1.92
CA ALA A 345 24.44 -10.63 -0.99
C ALA A 345 23.81 -11.78 -0.21
N LEU A 346 23.48 -12.87 -0.90
CA LEU A 346 22.95 -14.08 -0.26
C LEU A 346 23.99 -14.76 0.65
N VAL A 347 25.26 -14.81 0.27
CA VAL A 347 26.33 -15.37 1.11
C VAL A 347 26.44 -14.60 2.43
N LYS A 348 26.42 -13.25 2.37
CA LYS A 348 26.42 -12.41 3.56
C LYS A 348 25.16 -12.61 4.44
N ALA A 349 24.00 -12.76 3.81
CA ALA A 349 22.76 -13.02 4.53
C ALA A 349 22.80 -14.37 5.27
N VAL A 350 23.29 -15.44 4.62
CA VAL A 350 23.47 -16.76 5.24
C VAL A 350 24.49 -16.70 6.37
N LYS A 351 25.62 -16.01 6.18
CA LYS A 351 26.64 -15.81 7.24
C LYS A 351 26.02 -15.12 8.47
N SER A 352 25.25 -14.05 8.25
CA SER A 352 24.55 -13.33 9.33
C SER A 352 23.49 -14.20 10.03
N ALA A 353 22.75 -15.00 9.27
CA ALA A 353 21.76 -15.94 9.81
C ALA A 353 22.41 -17.03 10.69
N LEU A 354 23.51 -17.62 10.24
CA LEU A 354 24.26 -18.61 11.02
C LEU A 354 24.82 -18.00 12.32
N ALA A 355 25.37 -16.78 12.24
CA ALA A 355 25.82 -16.05 13.43
C ALA A 355 24.66 -15.77 14.41
N ALA A 356 23.48 -15.35 13.91
CA ALA A 356 22.30 -15.13 14.72
C ALA A 356 21.71 -16.41 15.35
N LEU A 357 21.95 -17.58 14.74
CA LEU A 357 21.66 -18.90 15.30
C LEU A 357 22.67 -19.36 16.35
N GLY A 358 23.72 -18.56 16.62
CA GLY A 358 24.71 -18.81 17.66
C GLY A 358 25.99 -19.54 17.19
N PHE A 359 26.22 -19.67 15.89
CA PHE A 359 27.50 -20.10 15.37
C PHE A 359 28.55 -19.01 15.53
N SER A 360 29.64 -19.28 16.24
CA SER A 360 30.64 -18.25 16.62
C SER A 360 31.79 -18.14 15.62
N ASN A 361 32.03 -19.16 14.81
CA ASN A 361 33.14 -19.22 13.86
C ASN A 361 32.68 -19.60 12.45
N VAL A 362 32.03 -18.65 11.75
CA VAL A 362 31.60 -18.73 10.35
C VAL A 362 32.52 -17.92 9.47
N VAL A 363 33.39 -18.59 8.74
CA VAL A 363 34.43 -17.98 7.90
C VAL A 363 33.92 -17.84 6.46
N ASP A 364 34.01 -16.64 5.90
CA ASP A 364 33.76 -16.34 4.49
C ASP A 364 35.05 -16.58 3.71
N MET A 365 35.01 -17.52 2.77
CA MET A 365 36.21 -17.99 2.08
C MET A 365 36.71 -17.00 1.02
N ASP A 366 35.85 -16.19 0.45
CA ASP A 366 36.23 -15.12 -0.48
C ASP A 366 36.92 -13.97 0.29
N GLU A 367 36.39 -13.60 1.47
CA GLU A 367 37.04 -12.60 2.34
C GLU A 367 38.43 -13.10 2.83
N GLU A 368 38.55 -14.39 3.13
CA GLU A 368 39.82 -14.95 3.59
C GLU A 368 40.89 -14.99 2.49
N LEU A 369 40.49 -15.37 1.26
CA LEU A 369 41.34 -15.29 0.08
C LEU A 369 41.86 -13.89 -0.24
N GLN A 370 40.97 -12.90 -0.13
CA GLN A 370 41.36 -11.51 -0.35
C GLN A 370 42.41 -11.04 0.69
N LYS A 371 42.30 -11.51 1.93
CA LYS A 371 43.27 -11.17 3.00
C LYS A 371 44.62 -11.87 2.82
N SER A 372 44.61 -13.14 2.38
CA SER A 372 45.85 -13.90 2.21
C SER A 372 46.62 -13.56 0.93
N GLY A 373 45.96 -12.94 -0.06
CA GLY A 373 46.57 -12.63 -1.36
C GLY A 373 46.89 -13.87 -2.23
N GLU A 374 46.36 -15.02 -1.88
CA GLU A 374 46.56 -16.27 -2.59
C GLU A 374 45.59 -16.41 -3.77
N SER A 375 46.11 -16.90 -4.91
CA SER A 375 45.30 -17.27 -6.07
C SER A 375 45.03 -18.76 -6.03
N GLU A 376 43.95 -19.17 -5.39
CA GLU A 376 43.52 -20.58 -5.37
C GLU A 376 42.29 -20.84 -6.26
N PRO A 377 42.06 -22.12 -6.66
CA PRO A 377 40.88 -22.52 -7.41
C PRO A 377 39.60 -22.32 -6.59
N LYS A 378 38.45 -22.27 -7.28
CA LYS A 378 37.12 -22.08 -6.68
C LYS A 378 36.94 -22.99 -5.45
N ARG A 379 36.48 -22.36 -4.36
CA ARG A 379 36.25 -22.99 -3.05
C ARG A 379 34.75 -22.89 -2.70
N GLU A 380 34.37 -23.54 -1.60
CA GLU A 380 33.12 -23.31 -0.91
C GLU A 380 32.95 -21.84 -0.52
N ASP A 381 31.70 -21.37 -0.36
CA ASP A 381 31.41 -19.98 -0.01
C ASP A 381 31.70 -19.67 1.46
N LEU A 382 31.29 -20.56 2.40
CA LEU A 382 31.52 -20.39 3.85
C LEU A 382 32.07 -21.69 4.48
N GLN A 383 32.71 -21.54 5.64
CA GLN A 383 33.04 -22.64 6.55
C GLN A 383 32.47 -22.41 7.94
N ILE A 384 31.84 -23.43 8.54
CA ILE A 384 31.46 -23.44 9.95
C ILE A 384 32.50 -24.25 10.72
N GLN A 385 33.28 -23.58 11.58
CA GLN A 385 34.43 -24.08 12.27
C GLN A 385 34.24 -24.22 13.79
N ASP A 386 32.99 -24.15 14.29
CA ASP A 386 32.72 -24.18 15.73
C ASP A 386 33.08 -25.47 16.41
N LYS A 387 32.92 -26.61 15.75
CA LYS A 387 33.30 -27.94 16.23
C LYS A 387 33.53 -28.92 15.08
N SER A 388 34.04 -30.10 15.43
CA SER A 388 34.13 -31.23 14.51
C SER A 388 32.77 -31.92 14.30
N PRO A 389 32.45 -32.32 13.05
CA PRO A 389 33.21 -32.10 11.81
C PRO A 389 33.14 -30.64 11.32
N LEU A 390 34.14 -30.21 10.54
CA LEU A 390 34.12 -28.96 9.79
C LEU A 390 33.01 -29.02 8.72
N ILE A 391 32.17 -27.97 8.60
CA ILE A 391 31.15 -27.92 7.56
C ILE A 391 31.59 -26.94 6.48
N LEU A 392 31.67 -27.42 5.23
CA LEU A 392 31.83 -26.60 4.04
C LEU A 392 30.44 -26.21 3.52
N VAL A 393 30.18 -24.93 3.35
CA VAL A 393 28.86 -24.43 2.92
C VAL A 393 28.95 -23.86 1.50
N GLU A 394 28.13 -24.37 0.61
CA GLU A 394 27.92 -23.85 -0.74
C GLU A 394 26.56 -23.22 -0.83
N ILE A 395 26.49 -22.01 -1.37
CA ILE A 395 25.27 -21.18 -1.39
C ILE A 395 24.89 -20.83 -2.82
N LYS A 396 23.65 -21.11 -3.20
CA LYS A 396 23.16 -20.81 -4.55
C LYS A 396 21.82 -20.09 -4.54
N GLY A 397 21.78 -18.91 -5.21
CA GLY A 397 20.53 -18.23 -5.53
C GLY A 397 20.15 -18.49 -6.98
N ILE A 398 18.99 -19.13 -7.21
CA ILE A 398 18.51 -19.53 -8.53
C ILE A 398 17.06 -19.09 -8.77
N SER A 399 16.75 -18.78 -10.03
CA SER A 399 15.41 -18.32 -10.41
C SER A 399 14.40 -19.46 -10.56
N ASN A 400 14.87 -20.65 -10.87
CA ASN A 400 14.06 -21.86 -11.09
C ASN A 400 14.32 -22.90 -9.99
N THR A 401 13.92 -24.16 -10.24
CA THR A 401 14.33 -25.31 -9.42
C THR A 401 15.82 -25.60 -9.59
N PRO A 402 16.50 -26.10 -8.55
CA PRO A 402 17.90 -26.47 -8.63
C PRO A 402 18.12 -27.53 -9.71
N LYS A 403 19.18 -27.34 -10.50
CA LYS A 403 19.72 -28.44 -11.30
C LYS A 403 20.62 -29.31 -10.40
N ASP A 404 20.72 -30.59 -10.68
CA ASP A 404 21.51 -31.55 -9.93
C ASP A 404 22.94 -31.05 -9.70
N SER A 405 23.56 -30.47 -10.73
CA SER A 405 24.90 -29.91 -10.65
C SER A 405 25.07 -28.78 -9.63
N SER A 406 24.01 -28.05 -9.31
CA SER A 406 24.04 -26.93 -8.34
C SER A 406 23.96 -27.43 -6.90
N ALA A 407 23.16 -28.48 -6.65
CA ALA A 407 22.98 -29.07 -5.33
C ALA A 407 24.17 -29.95 -4.93
N ILE A 408 24.77 -30.66 -5.92
CA ILE A 408 25.90 -31.58 -5.70
C ILE A 408 27.26 -30.83 -5.66
N GLN A 409 27.30 -29.53 -5.93
CA GLN A 409 28.57 -28.80 -6.04
C GLN A 409 29.41 -28.90 -4.77
N VAL A 410 28.80 -28.86 -3.59
CA VAL A 410 29.51 -28.94 -2.31
C VAL A 410 30.29 -30.25 -2.16
N SER A 411 29.78 -31.38 -2.69
CA SER A 411 30.46 -32.69 -2.61
C SER A 411 31.80 -32.70 -3.33
N LYS A 412 31.97 -31.88 -4.38
CA LYS A 412 33.22 -31.77 -5.15
C LYS A 412 34.36 -31.14 -4.34
N TYR A 413 34.03 -30.39 -3.29
CA TYR A 413 35.03 -29.76 -2.42
C TYR A 413 35.49 -30.65 -1.27
N LEU A 414 34.72 -31.68 -0.88
CA LEU A 414 35.01 -32.52 0.30
C LEU A 414 36.38 -33.19 0.21
N ALA A 415 36.62 -34.02 -0.81
CA ALA A 415 37.88 -34.77 -0.94
C ALA A 415 39.11 -33.85 -1.15
N PRO A 416 39.07 -32.78 -2.01
CA PRO A 416 40.16 -31.82 -2.08
C PRO A 416 40.46 -31.13 -0.74
N ARG A 417 39.42 -30.77 0.02
CA ARG A 417 39.58 -30.11 1.32
C ARG A 417 40.10 -31.05 2.39
N MET A 418 39.62 -32.30 2.44
CA MET A 418 40.19 -33.35 3.31
C MET A 418 41.69 -33.50 3.09
N LYS A 419 42.11 -33.50 1.81
CA LYS A 419 43.53 -33.59 1.46
C LYS A 419 44.31 -32.33 1.82
N SER A 420 43.80 -31.13 1.50
CA SER A 420 44.50 -29.86 1.76
C SER A 420 44.64 -29.57 3.25
N LEU A 421 43.61 -29.87 4.04
CA LEU A 421 43.60 -29.64 5.49
C LEU A 421 44.13 -30.84 6.30
N ASN A 422 44.52 -31.92 5.64
CA ASN A 422 44.97 -33.17 6.26
C ASN A 422 44.05 -33.68 7.39
N ARG A 423 42.71 -33.62 7.12
CA ARG A 423 41.67 -34.06 8.06
C ARG A 423 40.53 -34.76 7.32
N VAL A 424 39.91 -35.76 7.97
CA VAL A 424 38.81 -36.56 7.39
C VAL A 424 37.43 -36.19 7.90
N ASP A 425 37.36 -35.39 8.96
CA ASP A 425 36.12 -34.95 9.61
C ASP A 425 35.58 -33.64 8.95
N ILE A 426 35.23 -33.74 7.68
CA ILE A 426 34.69 -32.66 6.88
C ILE A 426 33.34 -33.09 6.31
N ARG A 427 32.36 -32.21 6.36
CA ARG A 427 31.02 -32.40 5.79
C ARG A 427 30.63 -31.24 4.88
N GLY A 428 29.69 -31.49 3.99
CA GLY A 428 29.12 -30.48 3.12
C GLY A 428 27.74 -30.01 3.59
N LEU A 429 27.39 -28.80 3.23
CA LEU A 429 26.05 -28.25 3.35
C LEU A 429 25.78 -27.37 2.13
N ALA A 430 24.77 -27.72 1.34
CA ALA A 430 24.30 -26.89 0.25
C ALA A 430 23.04 -26.11 0.68
N ILE A 431 23.08 -24.77 0.61
CA ILE A 431 21.96 -23.89 0.94
C ILE A 431 21.49 -23.22 -0.35
N VAL A 432 20.21 -23.43 -0.72
CA VAL A 432 19.69 -23.00 -2.01
C VAL A 432 18.50 -22.07 -1.86
N ASN A 433 18.61 -20.83 -2.41
CA ASN A 433 17.48 -19.92 -2.61
C ASN A 433 16.87 -20.16 -4.00
N HIS A 434 15.93 -21.12 -4.07
CA HIS A 434 15.26 -21.50 -5.31
C HIS A 434 14.00 -20.66 -5.54
N GLN A 435 13.59 -20.55 -6.82
CA GLN A 435 12.35 -19.83 -7.21
C GLN A 435 12.24 -18.43 -6.55
N ARG A 436 13.36 -17.73 -6.40
CA ARG A 436 13.49 -16.50 -5.61
C ARG A 436 12.57 -15.33 -6.03
N HIS A 437 11.96 -15.41 -7.22
CA HIS A 437 10.98 -14.43 -7.71
C HIS A 437 9.54 -14.80 -7.35
N ILE A 438 9.33 -15.95 -6.72
CA ILE A 438 8.03 -16.40 -6.23
C ILE A 438 7.98 -16.21 -4.71
N PRO A 439 6.84 -15.77 -4.13
CA PRO A 439 6.68 -15.71 -2.69
C PRO A 439 7.07 -17.04 -2.03
N ALA A 440 7.79 -17.00 -0.91
CA ALA A 440 8.38 -18.20 -0.31
C ALA A 440 7.35 -19.30 0.02
N LEU A 441 6.12 -18.93 0.38
CA LEU A 441 5.04 -19.88 0.67
C LEU A 441 4.47 -20.59 -0.57
N ASP A 442 4.70 -20.05 -1.75
CA ASP A 442 4.21 -20.59 -3.03
C ASP A 442 5.28 -21.42 -3.75
N ARG A 443 6.49 -21.50 -3.18
CA ARG A 443 7.60 -22.27 -3.72
C ARG A 443 7.42 -23.78 -3.46
N LEU A 444 8.13 -24.57 -4.25
CA LEU A 444 8.22 -26.02 -3.97
C LEU A 444 8.88 -26.23 -2.61
N GLN A 445 8.24 -27.01 -1.73
CA GLN A 445 8.73 -27.25 -0.38
C GLN A 445 10.02 -28.09 -0.40
N ASN A 446 10.10 -29.12 -1.25
CA ASN A 446 11.33 -29.86 -1.53
C ASN A 446 11.67 -29.68 -3.02
N PRO A 447 12.65 -28.83 -3.36
CA PRO A 447 13.00 -28.57 -4.75
C PRO A 447 14.03 -29.55 -5.33
N PHE A 448 14.53 -30.50 -4.53
CA PHE A 448 15.56 -31.49 -4.94
C PHE A 448 14.91 -32.73 -5.46
N ASN A 449 15.49 -33.35 -6.52
CA ASN A 449 15.04 -34.62 -7.05
C ASN A 449 15.59 -35.80 -6.23
N ASP A 450 15.04 -37.00 -6.45
CA ASP A 450 15.37 -38.19 -5.67
C ASP A 450 16.83 -38.57 -5.82
N ASP A 451 17.44 -38.45 -7.01
CA ASP A 451 18.86 -38.77 -7.26
C ASP A 451 19.80 -37.88 -6.43
N VAL A 452 19.44 -36.58 -6.32
CA VAL A 452 20.19 -35.59 -5.52
C VAL A 452 20.03 -35.88 -4.03
N LEU A 453 18.82 -36.24 -3.59
CA LEU A 453 18.55 -36.61 -2.20
C LEU A 453 19.29 -37.87 -1.79
N GLU A 454 19.29 -38.90 -2.64
CA GLU A 454 20.04 -40.14 -2.41
C GLU A 454 21.56 -39.89 -2.38
N SER A 455 22.07 -39.09 -3.31
CA SER A 455 23.47 -38.67 -3.33
C SER A 455 23.86 -37.90 -2.05
N ALA A 456 23.02 -37.04 -1.54
CA ALA A 456 23.28 -36.29 -0.31
C ALA A 456 23.26 -37.21 0.93
N LEU A 457 22.33 -38.15 0.97
CA LEU A 457 22.21 -39.12 2.08
C LEU A 457 23.45 -39.97 2.22
N HIS A 458 24.04 -40.40 1.09
CA HIS A 458 25.24 -41.26 1.06
C HIS A 458 26.56 -40.48 0.94
N GLY A 459 26.52 -39.22 0.59
CA GLY A 459 27.67 -38.38 0.22
C GLY A 459 28.19 -37.45 1.31
N ASP A 460 27.86 -37.66 2.57
CA ASP A 460 28.27 -36.84 3.72
C ASP A 460 27.97 -35.35 3.58
N TYR A 461 26.83 -34.97 2.96
CA TYR A 461 26.40 -33.59 2.91
C TYR A 461 24.89 -33.41 3.09
N GLY A 462 24.52 -32.23 3.61
CA GLY A 462 23.16 -31.81 3.80
C GLY A 462 22.67 -30.86 2.69
N LEU A 463 21.38 -30.85 2.46
CA LEU A 463 20.67 -29.97 1.54
C LEU A 463 19.63 -29.19 2.31
N MET A 464 19.65 -27.85 2.24
CA MET A 464 18.73 -26.98 2.92
C MET A 464 18.24 -25.88 1.96
N THR A 465 17.00 -25.45 2.06
CA THR A 465 16.56 -24.22 1.37
C THR A 465 16.81 -23.00 2.26
N THR A 466 16.95 -21.83 1.64
CA THR A 466 17.03 -20.58 2.41
C THR A 466 15.72 -20.26 3.13
N TRP A 467 14.59 -20.81 2.65
CA TRP A 467 13.30 -20.71 3.35
C TRP A 467 13.31 -21.53 4.66
N ASP A 468 13.87 -22.74 4.65
CA ASP A 468 14.04 -23.54 5.88
C ASP A 468 14.96 -22.83 6.86
N LEU A 469 16.07 -22.25 6.39
CA LEU A 469 16.97 -21.46 7.23
C LEU A 469 16.27 -20.22 7.82
N HIS A 470 15.48 -19.53 7.02
CA HIS A 470 14.67 -18.39 7.45
C HIS A 470 13.65 -18.79 8.53
N ARG A 471 12.91 -19.90 8.30
CA ARG A 471 11.96 -20.46 9.28
C ARG A 471 12.65 -20.87 10.58
N LEU A 472 13.78 -21.54 10.47
CA LEU A 472 14.57 -21.98 11.63
C LEU A 472 14.98 -20.79 12.50
N LEU A 473 15.48 -19.73 11.87
CA LEU A 473 15.91 -18.53 12.57
C LEU A 473 14.75 -17.79 13.24
N ARG A 474 13.62 -17.64 12.56
CA ARG A 474 12.41 -17.05 13.17
C ARG A 474 11.93 -17.83 14.39
N ASN A 475 11.84 -19.16 14.26
CA ASN A 475 11.44 -20.02 15.37
C ASN A 475 12.44 -19.98 16.53
N TYR A 476 13.75 -19.99 16.21
CA TYR A 476 14.81 -19.84 17.21
C TYR A 476 14.64 -18.56 18.05
N GLN A 477 14.34 -17.44 17.39
CA GLN A 477 14.14 -16.15 18.05
C GLN A 477 12.81 -16.08 18.82
N ASN A 478 11.71 -16.55 18.21
CA ASN A 478 10.36 -16.39 18.76
C ASN A 478 10.05 -17.39 19.88
N LEU A 479 10.57 -18.62 19.77
CA LEU A 479 10.32 -19.71 20.73
C LEU A 479 11.44 -19.85 21.76
N GLY A 480 12.51 -19.04 21.63
CA GLY A 480 13.61 -19.02 22.59
C GLY A 480 14.43 -20.32 22.59
N TRP A 481 14.56 -20.98 21.45
CA TRP A 481 15.39 -22.19 21.35
C TRP A 481 16.85 -21.90 21.68
N SER A 482 17.55 -22.85 22.26
CA SER A 482 18.96 -22.73 22.48
C SER A 482 19.78 -23.19 21.25
N HIS A 483 21.01 -22.68 21.11
CA HIS A 483 21.91 -23.12 20.04
C HIS A 483 22.13 -24.63 20.07
N SER A 484 22.21 -25.27 21.26
CA SER A 484 22.37 -26.72 21.40
C SER A 484 21.21 -27.52 20.82
N GLN A 485 20.00 -26.99 20.85
CA GLN A 485 18.79 -27.65 20.32
C GLN A 485 18.73 -27.64 18.80
N ILE A 486 19.32 -26.58 18.14
CA ILE A 486 19.24 -26.42 16.68
C ILE A 486 20.55 -26.78 15.97
N ARG A 487 21.70 -26.71 16.63
CA ARG A 487 23.02 -26.90 16.02
C ARG A 487 23.16 -28.20 15.23
N ASP A 488 22.66 -29.30 15.80
CA ASP A 488 22.82 -30.62 15.21
C ASP A 488 21.99 -30.84 13.93
N ILE A 489 21.05 -29.96 13.63
CA ILE A 489 20.30 -29.95 12.35
C ILE A 489 21.28 -29.79 11.18
N PHE A 490 22.28 -28.92 11.30
CA PHE A 490 23.27 -28.62 10.27
C PHE A 490 24.25 -29.76 10.00
N TYR A 491 24.24 -30.82 10.82
CA TYR A 491 25.08 -32.00 10.69
C TYR A 491 24.34 -33.24 10.13
N GLN A 492 23.12 -33.05 9.62
CA GLN A 492 22.32 -34.10 8.99
C GLN A 492 22.74 -34.30 7.53
N ASN A 493 22.59 -35.52 6.99
CA ASN A 493 22.70 -35.82 5.57
C ASN A 493 21.35 -35.78 4.89
N GLY A 494 21.32 -35.59 3.56
CA GLY A 494 20.10 -35.52 2.79
C GLY A 494 19.38 -34.18 2.98
N PHE A 495 18.07 -34.17 2.77
CA PHE A 495 17.27 -32.96 2.95
C PHE A 495 17.11 -32.64 4.43
N ILE A 496 17.46 -31.40 4.78
CA ILE A 496 17.41 -30.90 6.15
C ILE A 496 16.12 -30.15 6.38
N GLU A 497 15.18 -30.74 7.10
CA GLU A 497 14.01 -30.06 7.61
C GLU A 497 14.41 -29.18 8.81
N ALA A 498 13.81 -27.97 8.89
CA ALA A 498 14.10 -27.01 9.97
C ALA A 498 13.37 -27.38 11.27
N ILE A 499 13.51 -28.62 11.73
CA ILE A 499 12.83 -29.18 12.91
C ILE A 499 13.89 -29.54 13.98
N PRO A 500 13.82 -28.94 15.17
CA PRO A 500 14.78 -29.21 16.24
C PRO A 500 14.57 -30.59 16.85
N LYS A 501 15.65 -31.18 17.41
CA LYS A 501 15.64 -32.56 17.96
C LYS A 501 14.66 -32.79 19.10
N HIS A 502 14.35 -31.76 19.86
CA HIS A 502 13.41 -31.83 20.98
C HIS A 502 11.94 -31.81 20.53
N TYR A 503 11.67 -31.63 19.23
CA TYR A 503 10.35 -31.81 18.62
C TYR A 503 10.20 -33.22 18.12
N LYS A 504 9.29 -34.00 18.74
CA LYS A 504 8.99 -35.38 18.34
C LYS A 504 7.69 -35.43 17.59
N TYR A 505 7.76 -35.88 16.35
CA TYR A 505 6.55 -36.03 15.54
C TYR A 505 5.56 -36.97 16.21
N VAL A 506 4.29 -36.50 16.29
CA VAL A 506 3.19 -37.27 16.89
C VAL A 506 2.14 -37.62 15.85
N GLY A 507 1.88 -36.72 14.92
CA GLY A 507 0.85 -36.91 13.92
C GLY A 507 0.45 -35.62 13.23
N TYR A 508 -0.78 -35.52 12.77
CA TYR A 508 -1.26 -34.37 12.01
C TYR A 508 -2.72 -34.05 12.32
N ILE A 509 -3.15 -32.80 11.98
CA ILE A 509 -4.56 -32.38 12.08
C ILE A 509 -5.36 -33.07 10.99
N GLU A 510 -6.28 -33.95 11.38
CA GLU A 510 -7.22 -34.63 10.46
C GLU A 510 -8.55 -33.88 10.37
N HIS A 511 -9.02 -33.29 11.48
CA HIS A 511 -10.27 -32.53 11.54
C HIS A 511 -10.10 -31.20 12.28
N HIS A 512 -10.89 -30.20 11.89
CA HIS A 512 -10.99 -28.93 12.59
C HIS A 512 -12.47 -28.61 12.83
N TRP A 513 -12.82 -28.29 14.08
CA TRP A 513 -14.17 -27.90 14.50
C TRP A 513 -14.15 -26.47 15.05
N PRO A 514 -14.29 -25.44 14.18
CA PRO A 514 -14.16 -24.03 14.59
C PRO A 514 -15.14 -23.63 15.70
N LYS A 515 -16.39 -24.13 15.66
CA LYS A 515 -17.41 -23.82 16.66
C LYS A 515 -17.06 -24.33 18.06
N ALA A 516 -16.33 -25.42 18.14
CA ALA A 516 -15.88 -26.02 19.38
C ALA A 516 -14.50 -25.56 19.82
N ASN A 517 -13.84 -24.75 19.00
CA ASN A 517 -12.43 -24.37 19.14
C ASN A 517 -11.54 -25.60 19.37
N ALA A 518 -11.75 -26.66 18.57
CA ALA A 518 -11.12 -27.96 18.74
C ALA A 518 -10.63 -28.53 17.42
N ILE A 519 -9.62 -29.38 17.51
CA ILE A 519 -9.06 -30.15 16.40
C ILE A 519 -9.04 -31.64 16.73
N GLY A 520 -9.14 -32.46 15.67
CA GLY A 520 -8.87 -33.90 15.74
C GLY A 520 -7.47 -34.17 15.22
N VAL A 521 -6.63 -34.69 16.06
CA VAL A 521 -5.25 -35.07 15.76
C VAL A 521 -5.17 -36.56 15.54
N ARG A 522 -4.76 -36.99 14.35
CA ARG A 522 -4.41 -38.39 14.08
C ARG A 522 -3.05 -38.68 14.66
N ILE A 523 -2.97 -39.54 15.66
CA ILE A 523 -1.69 -40.00 16.22
C ILE A 523 -1.13 -41.05 15.29
N GLU A 524 0.09 -40.83 14.79
CA GLU A 524 0.80 -41.75 13.88
C GLU A 524 2.05 -42.36 14.54
N THR A 525 2.56 -41.72 15.57
CA THR A 525 3.79 -42.19 16.22
C THR A 525 3.77 -41.81 17.69
N GLY A 526 3.98 -42.79 18.55
CA GLY A 526 4.12 -42.58 19.98
C GLY A 526 2.83 -42.31 20.71
N GLU A 527 2.85 -41.33 21.59
CA GLU A 527 1.73 -40.99 22.46
C GLU A 527 1.63 -39.50 22.69
N LEU A 528 0.41 -39.00 22.95
CA LEU A 528 0.10 -37.65 23.39
C LEU A 528 -0.61 -37.71 24.75
N ARG A 529 -0.12 -36.94 25.70
CA ARG A 529 -0.66 -36.89 27.07
C ARG A 529 -1.31 -35.55 27.39
N LEU A 530 -2.29 -35.60 28.29
CA LEU A 530 -2.81 -34.37 28.89
C LEU A 530 -1.68 -33.66 29.64
N GLY A 531 -1.49 -32.36 29.39
CA GLY A 531 -0.39 -31.55 29.94
C GLY A 531 0.87 -31.48 29.09
N ASP A 532 0.99 -32.30 28.05
CA ASP A 532 2.11 -32.18 27.10
C ASP A 532 2.09 -30.81 26.42
N THR A 533 3.27 -30.31 26.05
CA THR A 533 3.39 -29.18 25.13
C THR A 533 3.45 -29.72 23.71
N VAL A 534 2.60 -29.23 22.84
CA VAL A 534 2.60 -29.55 21.40
C VAL A 534 2.96 -28.34 20.57
N ALA A 535 3.68 -28.56 19.48
CA ALA A 535 4.02 -27.57 18.47
C ALA A 535 3.30 -27.89 17.16
N TYR A 536 2.64 -26.89 16.59
CA TYR A 536 1.98 -26.96 15.29
C TYR A 536 2.91 -26.41 14.21
N ASP A 537 3.15 -27.20 13.16
CA ASP A 537 3.99 -26.81 12.03
C ASP A 537 3.22 -25.94 11.03
N PHE A 538 3.03 -24.67 11.36
CA PHE A 538 2.45 -23.74 10.41
C PHE A 538 3.46 -23.35 9.32
N PRO A 539 2.98 -22.85 8.17
CA PRO A 539 3.85 -22.59 7.01
C PRO A 539 5.02 -21.64 7.27
N VAL A 540 4.88 -20.69 8.19
CA VAL A 540 5.90 -19.68 8.49
C VAL A 540 6.66 -19.99 9.78
N GLU A 541 5.94 -20.40 10.82
CA GLU A 541 6.52 -20.63 12.16
C GLU A 541 5.76 -21.71 12.90
N PHE A 542 6.39 -22.24 13.94
CA PHE A 542 5.72 -23.13 14.88
C PHE A 542 4.95 -22.30 15.91
N GLU A 543 3.82 -22.83 16.35
CA GLU A 543 3.14 -22.34 17.53
C GLU A 543 3.02 -23.44 18.58
N GLU A 544 3.39 -23.13 19.83
CA GLU A 544 3.34 -24.08 20.93
C GLU A 544 2.13 -23.85 21.81
N GLN A 545 1.50 -24.92 22.26
CA GLN A 545 0.48 -24.86 23.29
C GLN A 545 0.55 -26.07 24.23
N ILE A 546 0.03 -25.92 25.44
CA ILE A 546 -0.19 -27.02 26.40
C ILE A 546 -1.52 -27.70 26.07
N VAL A 547 -1.53 -29.03 26.01
CA VAL A 547 -2.73 -29.85 25.84
C VAL A 547 -3.56 -29.79 27.11
N LYS A 548 -4.56 -28.91 27.14
CA LYS A 548 -5.45 -28.69 28.30
C LYS A 548 -6.67 -29.61 28.32
N SER A 549 -6.97 -30.28 27.21
CA SER A 549 -8.08 -31.22 27.06
C SER A 549 -7.68 -32.27 26.04
N LEU A 550 -7.91 -33.53 26.37
CA LEU A 550 -7.64 -34.68 25.50
C LEU A 550 -8.85 -35.59 25.54
N GLN A 551 -9.42 -35.93 24.38
CA GLN A 551 -10.61 -36.75 24.25
C GLN A 551 -10.45 -37.77 23.11
N ILE A 552 -11.00 -38.96 23.30
CA ILE A 552 -11.21 -39.97 22.25
C ILE A 552 -12.69 -40.33 22.26
N ASP A 553 -13.36 -40.28 21.11
CA ASP A 553 -14.79 -40.54 20.96
C ASP A 553 -15.68 -39.72 21.93
N ARG A 554 -15.24 -38.48 22.23
CA ARG A 554 -15.85 -37.53 23.16
C ARG A 554 -15.69 -37.87 24.65
N GLU A 555 -14.99 -38.94 24.99
CA GLU A 555 -14.66 -39.28 26.36
C GLU A 555 -13.30 -38.72 26.76
N PRO A 556 -13.15 -38.05 27.90
CA PRO A 556 -11.88 -37.56 28.39
C PRO A 556 -10.90 -38.70 28.64
N VAL A 557 -9.66 -38.54 28.16
CA VAL A 557 -8.57 -39.49 28.40
C VAL A 557 -7.33 -38.77 28.87
N GLU A 558 -6.44 -39.46 29.56
CA GLU A 558 -5.13 -38.90 29.93
C GLU A 558 -4.06 -39.13 28.87
N ILE A 559 -4.22 -40.14 28.02
CA ILE A 559 -3.24 -40.52 27.01
C ILE A 559 -3.99 -40.92 25.73
N ALA A 560 -3.48 -40.50 24.59
CA ALA A 560 -3.84 -40.99 23.27
C ALA A 560 -2.60 -41.62 22.61
N VAL A 561 -2.78 -42.77 21.95
CA VAL A 561 -1.69 -43.56 21.39
C VAL A 561 -1.83 -43.75 19.88
N ASP A 562 -0.80 -44.29 19.27
CA ASP A 562 -0.74 -44.56 17.83
C ASP A 562 -2.05 -45.18 17.28
N GLY A 563 -2.49 -44.70 16.10
CA GLY A 563 -3.71 -45.11 15.42
C GLY A 563 -4.98 -44.38 15.89
N GLN A 564 -4.97 -43.70 17.02
CA GLN A 564 -6.14 -43.04 17.58
C GLN A 564 -6.35 -41.61 17.02
N LEU A 565 -7.61 -41.16 16.99
CA LEU A 565 -7.98 -39.80 16.69
C LEU A 565 -8.28 -39.06 18.00
N ALA A 566 -7.38 -38.18 18.39
CA ALA A 566 -7.47 -37.43 19.63
C ALA A 566 -8.06 -36.04 19.41
N GLY A 567 -9.13 -35.70 20.12
CA GLY A 567 -9.71 -34.35 20.17
C GLY A 567 -8.97 -33.48 21.18
N ILE A 568 -8.45 -32.35 20.77
CA ILE A 568 -7.81 -31.36 21.65
C ILE A 568 -8.38 -29.97 21.41
N LEU A 569 -8.47 -29.17 22.47
CA LEU A 569 -8.82 -27.75 22.34
C LEU A 569 -7.62 -27.00 21.77
N ILE A 570 -7.88 -26.10 20.83
CA ILE A 570 -6.84 -25.29 20.22
C ILE A 570 -6.89 -23.87 20.79
N ALA A 571 -5.72 -23.32 21.10
CA ALA A 571 -5.52 -21.97 21.65
C ALA A 571 -4.39 -21.23 20.93
N VAL A 572 -4.16 -21.55 19.65
CA VAL A 572 -3.21 -20.82 18.80
C VAL A 572 -3.86 -19.54 18.27
N GLY A 573 -3.02 -18.55 17.94
CA GLY A 573 -3.45 -17.22 17.52
C GLY A 573 -4.24 -17.18 16.21
N ASP A 574 -4.03 -16.13 15.39
CA ASP A 574 -4.80 -15.86 14.17
C ASP A 574 -4.47 -16.79 12.98
N GLN A 575 -3.82 -17.92 13.21
CA GLN A 575 -3.40 -18.86 12.17
C GLN A 575 -4.59 -19.64 11.59
N THR A 576 -4.60 -19.80 10.27
CA THR A 576 -5.60 -20.61 9.60
C THR A 576 -5.31 -22.10 9.78
N ILE A 577 -6.14 -22.79 10.56
CA ILE A 577 -6.02 -24.22 10.79
C ILE A 577 -6.48 -25.02 9.57
N LYS A 578 -5.56 -25.79 9.00
CA LYS A 578 -5.81 -26.66 7.85
C LYS A 578 -5.55 -28.13 8.22
N LYS A 579 -6.21 -29.04 7.49
CA LYS A 579 -5.88 -30.46 7.54
C LYS A 579 -4.46 -30.69 7.07
N GLY A 580 -3.78 -31.66 7.67
CA GLY A 580 -2.42 -32.05 7.31
C GLY A 580 -1.32 -31.27 8.04
N ILE A 581 -1.65 -30.25 8.85
CA ILE A 581 -0.65 -29.58 9.70
C ILE A 581 -0.06 -30.63 10.63
N LYS A 582 1.27 -30.78 10.58
CA LYS A 582 2.02 -31.71 11.44
C LYS A 582 2.02 -31.20 12.88
N ILE A 583 2.00 -32.15 13.82
CA ILE A 583 2.04 -31.87 15.26
C ILE A 583 3.22 -32.61 15.88
N TYR A 584 3.97 -31.87 16.67
CA TYR A 584 5.12 -32.39 17.38
C TYR A 584 4.89 -32.25 18.88
N ARG A 585 5.27 -33.25 19.68
CA ARG A 585 5.43 -33.14 21.12
C ARG A 585 6.77 -32.47 21.42
N VAL A 586 6.74 -31.46 22.26
CA VAL A 586 7.96 -30.73 22.67
C VAL A 586 8.53 -31.40 23.92
N GLU A 587 9.73 -32.01 23.78
CA GLU A 587 10.47 -32.56 24.90
C GLU A 587 11.31 -31.43 25.52
N ARG A 588 10.92 -30.94 26.67
CA ARG A 588 11.74 -29.99 27.44
C ARG A 588 12.77 -30.78 28.25
N ASP A 589 14.08 -30.50 28.04
CA ASP A 589 15.18 -31.03 28.83
C ASP A 589 15.07 -30.63 30.31
#